data_186866dc485f38214779f121c37f36a5
#
_entry.id   186866dc485f38214779f121c37f36a5
#
_cell.length_a   1.000
_cell.length_b   1.000
_cell.length_c   1.000
_cell.angle_alpha   90.00
_cell.angle_beta   90.00
_cell.angle_gamma   90.00
#
_symmetry.space_group_name_H-M   'P 1'
#
loop_
_entity.id
_entity.type
_entity.pdbx_description
1 polymer ?
#
loop_
_entity_poly.entity_id
_entity_poly.type
_entity_poly.pdbx_seq_one_letter_code
_entity_poly.pdbx_strand_id
1 'polypeptide(L)'
;KRRGSDIGEGLDPYAIDITEIDNFDNLHHAEGIIKEAQAEAAALYGAKRAYFLINGSTCGILAAISAATKRGDKVLVARNCHKAVYHALYLRQLHPVFTYPEITRTGLQGQITEAQIRAAFDENPDIKAVVITSPTYDGVVSDVAAIASVAHAHGALLVVDEAHGAHFGFGGGFPQNAIALGADAVIVSLHKTLPAFTQTALLLLGGMREAAV
;
A
#
# COMPACT_ATOMS: atom_id res chain seq x y z
N LYS A 1 -16.76 12.33 4.17
CA LYS A 1 -16.73 13.10 5.44
C LYS A 1 -17.48 12.31 6.48
N ARG A 2 -16.82 11.98 7.59
CA ARG A 2 -17.39 11.34 8.74
C ARG A 2 -18.69 11.93 9.15
N ARG A 3 -19.68 11.08 9.19
CA ARG A 3 -20.81 11.28 10.07
C ARG A 3 -20.38 10.76 11.44
N GLY A 4 -20.57 11.57 12.47
CA GLY A 4 -20.17 11.27 13.82
C GLY A 4 -20.47 9.82 14.17
N SER A 5 -19.45 9.02 14.17
CA SER A 5 -19.47 7.78 14.87
C SER A 5 -19.23 8.12 16.33
N ASP A 6 -19.80 7.36 17.22
CA ASP A 6 -19.68 7.46 18.66
C ASP A 6 -18.24 7.27 19.20
N ILE A 7 -17.23 7.68 18.43
CA ILE A 7 -15.88 7.81 18.93
C ILE A 7 -15.88 9.06 19.80
N GLY A 8 -16.34 8.84 21.04
CA GLY A 8 -16.13 9.74 22.15
C GLY A 8 -16.78 11.10 22.03
N GLU A 9 -18.08 11.24 22.28
CA GLU A 9 -18.53 12.45 22.91
C GLU A 9 -17.63 12.69 24.14
N GLY A 10 -16.75 13.69 24.06
CA GLY A 10 -15.84 14.05 25.17
C GLY A 10 -14.38 13.65 25.01
N LEU A 11 -13.95 13.04 23.91
CA LEU A 11 -12.51 12.80 23.68
C LEU A 11 -11.82 14.10 23.28
N ASP A 12 -11.15 14.74 24.20
CA ASP A 12 -10.27 15.88 23.93
C ASP A 12 -8.94 15.36 23.37
N PRO A 13 -8.60 15.63 22.09
CA PRO A 13 -7.35 15.18 21.50
C PRO A 13 -6.12 15.67 22.26
N TYR A 14 -6.18 16.83 22.86
CA TYR A 14 -5.07 17.38 23.64
C TYR A 14 -4.88 16.68 24.99
N ALA A 15 -5.96 16.12 25.55
CA ALA A 15 -5.88 15.37 26.80
C ALA A 15 -5.31 13.96 26.63
N ILE A 16 -5.34 13.42 25.42
CA ILE A 16 -4.83 12.09 25.08
C ILE A 16 -3.52 12.12 24.30
N ASP A 17 -3.05 13.33 23.93
CA ASP A 17 -1.78 13.50 23.24
C ASP A 17 -0.62 13.30 24.23
N ILE A 18 0.20 12.30 23.96
CA ILE A 18 1.33 11.92 24.80
C ILE A 18 2.56 11.66 23.94
N THR A 19 3.72 11.70 24.55
CA THR A 19 5.00 11.30 23.97
C THR A 19 5.52 9.99 24.58
N GLU A 20 6.75 9.61 24.28
CA GLU A 20 7.41 8.43 24.81
C GLU A 20 7.75 8.62 26.29
N ILE A 21 6.84 8.21 27.16
CA ILE A 21 7.01 8.23 28.62
C ILE A 21 6.92 6.82 29.19
N ASP A 22 7.35 6.64 30.43
CA ASP A 22 7.32 5.36 31.11
C ASP A 22 5.92 4.73 31.06
N ASN A 23 5.85 3.45 30.68
CA ASN A 23 4.65 2.65 30.44
C ASN A 23 3.86 2.97 29.14
N PHE A 24 4.35 3.86 28.30
CA PHE A 24 3.91 4.03 26.92
C PHE A 24 5.01 3.56 25.98
N ASP A 25 4.61 3.19 24.76
CA ASP A 25 5.53 2.63 23.77
C ASP A 25 6.12 3.74 22.90
N ASN A 26 7.13 3.40 22.10
CA ASN A 26 7.75 4.29 21.10
C ASN A 26 7.48 3.74 19.70
N LEU A 27 6.86 4.53 18.83
CA LEU A 27 6.49 4.09 17.48
C LEU A 27 7.71 3.68 16.64
N HIS A 28 8.87 4.32 16.84
CA HIS A 28 10.10 4.00 16.11
C HIS A 28 10.85 2.79 16.67
N HIS A 29 10.50 2.38 17.88
CA HIS A 29 11.07 1.22 18.58
C HIS A 29 10.00 0.50 19.38
N ALA A 30 8.97 0.03 18.69
CA ALA A 30 7.80 -0.56 19.32
C ALA A 30 8.12 -1.90 20.00
N GLU A 31 7.91 -1.98 21.31
CA GLU A 31 8.16 -3.17 22.13
C GLU A 31 6.92 -3.60 22.94
N GLY A 32 6.00 -2.70 23.21
CA GLY A 32 4.81 -2.88 24.02
C GLY A 32 3.51 -2.76 23.22
N ILE A 33 2.63 -1.87 23.66
CA ILE A 33 1.26 -1.70 23.17
C ILE A 33 1.18 -1.40 21.67
N ILE A 34 2.14 -0.61 21.13
CA ILE A 34 2.18 -0.31 19.70
C ILE A 34 2.55 -1.57 18.91
N LYS A 35 3.53 -2.34 19.40
CA LYS A 35 3.92 -3.62 18.78
C LYS A 35 2.76 -4.61 18.77
N GLU A 36 2.02 -4.72 19.87
CA GLU A 36 0.83 -5.58 19.95
C GLU A 36 -0.25 -5.14 18.96
N ALA A 37 -0.57 -3.85 18.91
CA ALA A 37 -1.54 -3.31 17.97
C ALA A 37 -1.10 -3.48 16.49
N GLN A 38 0.19 -3.36 16.18
CA GLN A 38 0.73 -3.67 14.86
C GLN A 38 0.60 -5.16 14.51
N ALA A 39 0.81 -6.05 15.48
CA ALA A 39 0.64 -7.48 15.29
C ALA A 39 -0.83 -7.86 15.04
N GLU A 40 -1.77 -7.25 15.78
CA GLU A 40 -3.20 -7.41 15.55
C GLU A 40 -3.62 -6.91 14.17
N ALA A 41 -3.15 -5.73 13.77
CA ALA A 41 -3.39 -5.19 12.43
C ALA A 41 -2.85 -6.12 11.34
N ALA A 42 -1.65 -6.66 11.52
CA ALA A 42 -1.08 -7.63 10.59
C ALA A 42 -1.94 -8.90 10.50
N ALA A 43 -2.39 -9.43 11.62
CA ALA A 43 -3.25 -10.62 11.65
C ALA A 43 -4.59 -10.38 10.95
N LEU A 44 -5.22 -9.22 11.17
CA LEU A 44 -6.49 -8.84 10.54
C LEU A 44 -6.40 -8.77 9.01
N TYR A 45 -5.29 -8.28 8.47
CA TYR A 45 -5.07 -8.20 7.01
C TYR A 45 -4.40 -9.45 6.42
N GLY A 46 -4.01 -10.42 7.24
CA GLY A 46 -3.24 -11.60 6.79
C GLY A 46 -1.80 -11.25 6.37
N ALA A 47 -1.27 -10.13 6.85
CA ALA A 47 0.09 -9.68 6.58
C ALA A 47 1.11 -10.32 7.54
N LYS A 48 2.36 -10.43 7.13
CA LYS A 48 3.45 -10.83 8.03
C LYS A 48 3.78 -9.75 9.05
N ARG A 49 3.69 -8.49 8.65
CA ARG A 49 3.92 -7.30 9.50
C ARG A 49 3.02 -6.16 9.06
N ALA A 50 2.65 -5.32 10.02
CA ALA A 50 1.99 -4.04 9.78
C ALA A 50 2.73 -2.95 10.53
N TYR A 51 2.81 -1.76 9.92
CA TYR A 51 3.42 -0.58 10.53
C TYR A 51 2.43 0.58 10.49
N PHE A 52 2.22 1.23 11.62
CA PHE A 52 1.50 2.50 11.68
C PHE A 52 2.33 3.60 11.02
N LEU A 53 1.69 4.39 10.17
CA LEU A 53 2.35 5.47 9.42
C LEU A 53 1.95 6.83 9.98
N ILE A 54 2.93 7.67 10.29
CA ILE A 54 2.71 9.00 10.87
C ILE A 54 2.34 10.06 9.83
N ASN A 55 2.81 9.93 8.59
CA ASN A 55 2.57 10.89 7.50
C ASN A 55 1.66 10.31 6.40
N GLY A 56 0.67 9.51 6.81
CA GLY A 56 -0.30 8.92 5.90
C GLY A 56 0.31 7.96 4.89
N SER A 57 -0.47 7.58 3.90
CA SER A 57 -0.05 6.64 2.85
C SER A 57 1.12 7.16 2.00
N THR A 58 1.32 8.48 1.92
CA THR A 58 2.49 9.04 1.22
C THR A 58 3.79 8.51 1.79
N CYS A 59 3.94 8.50 3.12
CA CYS A 59 5.11 7.93 3.78
C CYS A 59 5.26 6.43 3.47
N GLY A 60 4.16 5.67 3.52
CA GLY A 60 4.16 4.24 3.20
C GLY A 60 4.58 3.94 1.77
N ILE A 61 4.10 4.71 0.79
CA ILE A 61 4.49 4.57 -0.62
C ILE A 61 5.99 4.83 -0.79
N LEU A 62 6.50 5.93 -0.20
CA LEU A 62 7.94 6.24 -0.25
C LEU A 62 8.78 5.13 0.38
N ALA A 63 8.37 4.64 1.55
CA ALA A 63 9.06 3.58 2.27
C ALA A 63 9.05 2.25 1.49
N ALA A 64 7.88 1.82 1.02
CA ALA A 64 7.72 0.57 0.28
C ALA A 64 8.56 0.55 -1.00
N ILE A 65 8.48 1.60 -1.83
CA ILE A 65 9.27 1.70 -3.06
C ILE A 65 10.76 1.76 -2.73
N SER A 66 11.15 2.50 -1.68
CA SER A 66 12.56 2.60 -1.28
C SER A 66 13.13 1.27 -0.79
N ALA A 67 12.33 0.46 -0.09
CA ALA A 67 12.72 -0.86 0.37
C ALA A 67 12.77 -1.89 -0.77
N ALA A 68 11.86 -1.76 -1.74
CA ALA A 68 11.78 -2.67 -2.88
C ALA A 68 12.85 -2.43 -3.96
N THR A 69 13.60 -1.30 -3.89
CA THR A 69 14.46 -0.86 -5.00
C THR A 69 15.80 -0.29 -4.52
N LYS A 70 16.78 -0.36 -5.40
CA LYS A 70 18.06 0.35 -5.29
C LYS A 70 18.09 1.53 -6.25
N ARG A 71 18.97 2.50 -5.99
CA ARG A 71 19.20 3.64 -6.91
C ARG A 71 19.52 3.13 -8.31
N GLY A 72 18.83 3.67 -9.31
CA GLY A 72 19.01 3.31 -10.71
C GLY A 72 18.21 2.09 -11.19
N ASP A 73 17.47 1.43 -10.30
CA ASP A 73 16.61 0.31 -10.70
C ASP A 73 15.47 0.75 -11.61
N LYS A 74 15.07 -0.14 -12.52
CA LYS A 74 13.82 0.03 -13.29
C LYS A 74 12.61 -0.39 -12.47
N VAL A 75 11.56 0.43 -12.55
CA VAL A 75 10.28 0.18 -11.87
C VAL A 75 9.14 0.34 -12.86
N LEU A 76 8.28 -0.67 -12.96
CA LEU A 76 7.04 -0.58 -13.71
C LEU A 76 5.98 0.14 -12.89
N VAL A 77 5.43 1.21 -13.42
CA VAL A 77 4.52 2.10 -12.70
C VAL A 77 3.23 2.31 -13.48
N ALA A 78 2.09 2.04 -12.84
CA ALA A 78 0.80 2.43 -13.37
C ALA A 78 0.68 3.96 -13.44
N ARG A 79 0.38 4.51 -14.62
CA ARG A 79 0.40 5.97 -14.87
C ARG A 79 -0.64 6.75 -14.07
N ASN A 80 -1.69 6.07 -13.58
CA ASN A 80 -2.71 6.62 -12.71
C ASN A 80 -2.38 6.60 -11.22
N CYS A 81 -1.11 6.38 -10.86
CA CYS A 81 -0.66 6.32 -9.47
C CYS A 81 -0.69 7.71 -8.78
N HIS A 82 -0.73 7.68 -7.45
CA HIS A 82 -0.62 8.89 -6.65
C HIS A 82 0.74 9.57 -6.83
N LYS A 83 0.77 10.91 -6.69
CA LYS A 83 2.01 11.72 -6.82
C LYS A 83 3.17 11.26 -5.93
N ALA A 84 2.90 10.60 -4.80
CA ALA A 84 3.92 10.03 -3.93
C ALA A 84 4.82 9.02 -4.64
N VAL A 85 4.29 8.27 -5.63
CA VAL A 85 5.10 7.35 -6.45
C VAL A 85 6.12 8.12 -7.27
N TYR A 86 5.74 9.23 -7.90
CA TYR A 86 6.67 10.08 -8.65
C TYR A 86 7.74 10.69 -7.75
N HIS A 87 7.37 11.06 -6.51
CA HIS A 87 8.34 11.52 -5.53
C HIS A 87 9.34 10.42 -5.17
N ALA A 88 8.89 9.17 -4.99
CA ALA A 88 9.80 8.05 -4.74
C ALA A 88 10.74 7.81 -5.92
N LEU A 89 10.23 7.83 -7.16
CA LEU A 89 11.05 7.70 -8.37
C LEU A 89 12.16 8.77 -8.41
N TYR A 90 11.80 10.02 -8.13
CA TYR A 90 12.75 11.13 -8.11
C TYR A 90 13.79 10.99 -7.00
N LEU A 91 13.36 10.79 -5.76
CA LEU A 91 14.22 10.70 -4.59
C LEU A 91 15.20 9.53 -4.67
N ARG A 92 14.75 8.38 -5.19
CA ARG A 92 15.55 7.18 -5.34
C ARG A 92 16.29 7.13 -6.68
N GLN A 93 16.08 8.11 -7.58
CA GLN A 93 16.64 8.16 -8.93
C GLN A 93 16.38 6.86 -9.70
N LEU A 94 15.12 6.42 -9.69
CA LEU A 94 14.67 5.21 -10.38
C LEU A 94 14.35 5.51 -11.86
N HIS A 95 14.41 4.48 -12.69
CA HIS A 95 14.03 4.54 -14.10
C HIS A 95 12.62 3.97 -14.29
N PRO A 96 11.58 4.83 -14.44
CA PRO A 96 10.23 4.34 -14.60
C PRO A 96 9.97 3.79 -16.00
N VAL A 97 9.34 2.62 -16.06
CA VAL A 97 8.60 2.10 -17.20
C VAL A 97 7.12 2.33 -16.90
N PHE A 98 6.37 2.98 -17.79
CA PHE A 98 4.97 3.29 -17.52
C PHE A 98 4.04 2.33 -18.24
N THR A 99 3.01 1.85 -17.51
CA THR A 99 1.83 1.22 -18.09
C THR A 99 0.61 2.12 -17.88
N TYR A 100 -0.32 2.08 -18.81
CA TYR A 100 -1.47 2.99 -18.85
C TYR A 100 -2.76 2.20 -18.65
N PRO A 101 -3.65 2.61 -17.74
CA PRO A 101 -4.95 1.98 -17.60
C PRO A 101 -5.77 2.18 -18.88
N GLU A 102 -6.61 1.21 -19.18
CA GLU A 102 -7.62 1.38 -20.21
C GLU A 102 -8.61 2.46 -19.80
N ILE A 103 -9.13 3.20 -20.77
CA ILE A 103 -10.19 4.17 -20.52
C ILE A 103 -11.55 3.50 -20.77
N THR A 104 -12.39 3.50 -19.75
CA THR A 104 -13.74 2.93 -19.84
C THR A 104 -14.62 3.78 -20.78
N ARG A 105 -15.79 3.22 -21.18
CA ARG A 105 -16.77 3.96 -21.99
C ARG A 105 -17.29 5.25 -21.34
N THR A 106 -17.20 5.33 -20.00
CA THR A 106 -17.62 6.50 -19.21
C THR A 106 -16.48 7.50 -18.96
N GLY A 107 -15.29 7.26 -19.55
CA GLY A 107 -14.13 8.14 -19.39
C GLY A 107 -13.33 7.91 -18.09
N LEU A 108 -13.68 6.88 -17.30
CA LEU A 108 -12.93 6.53 -16.10
C LEU A 108 -11.67 5.72 -16.45
N GLN A 109 -10.66 5.83 -15.62
CA GLN A 109 -9.49 4.98 -15.71
C GLN A 109 -9.83 3.55 -15.26
N GLY A 110 -9.60 2.60 -16.13
CA GLY A 110 -9.86 1.18 -15.91
C GLY A 110 -8.76 0.50 -15.10
N GLN A 111 -8.78 -0.82 -15.14
CA GLN A 111 -7.79 -1.66 -14.49
C GLN A 111 -6.45 -1.64 -15.24
N ILE A 112 -5.39 -1.98 -14.52
CA ILE A 112 -4.15 -2.48 -15.10
C ILE A 112 -4.29 -3.99 -15.27
N THR A 113 -3.98 -4.51 -16.45
CA THR A 113 -4.15 -5.92 -16.78
C THR A 113 -2.85 -6.70 -16.66
N GLU A 114 -2.97 -8.01 -16.40
CA GLU A 114 -1.84 -8.94 -16.43
C GLU A 114 -1.07 -8.87 -17.76
N ALA A 115 -1.79 -8.79 -18.88
CA ALA A 115 -1.19 -8.74 -20.22
C ALA A 115 -0.27 -7.50 -20.39
N GLN A 116 -0.68 -6.34 -19.86
CA GLN A 116 0.13 -5.13 -19.89
C GLN A 116 1.40 -5.28 -19.05
N ILE A 117 1.30 -5.94 -17.88
CA ILE A 117 2.46 -6.20 -17.01
C ILE A 117 3.43 -7.14 -17.73
N ARG A 118 2.93 -8.21 -18.33
CA ARG A 118 3.73 -9.19 -19.09
C ARG A 118 4.46 -8.52 -20.25
N ALA A 119 3.75 -7.75 -21.07
CA ALA A 119 4.36 -7.00 -22.20
C ALA A 119 5.47 -6.04 -21.73
N ALA A 120 5.30 -5.39 -20.58
CA ALA A 120 6.33 -4.51 -20.04
C ALA A 120 7.60 -5.28 -19.62
N PHE A 121 7.47 -6.50 -19.08
CA PHE A 121 8.60 -7.37 -18.77
C PHE A 121 9.29 -7.95 -20.02
N ASP A 122 8.52 -8.25 -21.06
CA ASP A 122 9.08 -8.73 -22.34
C ASP A 122 10.04 -7.68 -22.94
N GLU A 123 9.69 -6.40 -22.82
CA GLU A 123 10.52 -5.28 -23.28
C GLU A 123 11.61 -4.87 -22.26
N ASN A 124 11.37 -5.07 -20.97
CA ASN A 124 12.23 -4.63 -19.89
C ASN A 124 12.39 -5.73 -18.82
N PRO A 125 13.18 -6.78 -19.08
CA PRO A 125 13.33 -7.93 -18.18
C PRO A 125 14.05 -7.60 -16.87
N ASP A 126 14.66 -6.42 -16.77
CA ASP A 126 15.42 -5.93 -15.62
C ASP A 126 14.57 -5.11 -14.61
N ILE A 127 13.24 -5.02 -14.79
CA ILE A 127 12.33 -4.39 -13.82
C ILE A 127 12.45 -5.10 -12.46
N LYS A 128 12.61 -4.31 -11.37
CA LYS A 128 12.78 -4.81 -9.99
C LYS A 128 11.51 -4.72 -9.15
N ALA A 129 10.62 -3.80 -9.48
CA ALA A 129 9.34 -3.66 -8.78
C ALA A 129 8.24 -3.23 -9.74
N VAL A 130 7.03 -3.64 -9.41
CA VAL A 130 5.78 -3.20 -10.05
C VAL A 130 5.00 -2.40 -9.04
N VAL A 131 4.51 -1.22 -9.41
CA VAL A 131 3.72 -0.33 -8.54
C VAL A 131 2.39 -0.05 -9.22
N ILE A 132 1.30 -0.48 -8.61
CA ILE A 132 -0.07 -0.25 -9.10
C ILE A 132 -0.94 0.40 -8.02
N THR A 133 -2.04 1.03 -8.43
CA THR A 133 -3.09 1.53 -7.55
C THR A 133 -4.34 0.68 -7.76
N SER A 134 -4.76 -0.03 -6.72
CA SER A 134 -5.95 -0.88 -6.72
C SER A 134 -6.54 -0.97 -5.31
N PRO A 135 -7.79 -0.50 -5.09
CA PRO A 135 -8.64 0.13 -6.10
C PRO A 135 -8.16 1.53 -6.50
N THR A 136 -8.60 1.98 -7.69
CA THR A 136 -8.44 3.38 -8.09
C THR A 136 -9.31 4.31 -7.25
N TYR A 137 -9.17 5.62 -7.42
CA TYR A 137 -10.04 6.62 -6.76
C TYR A 137 -11.53 6.36 -7.06
N ASP A 138 -11.84 5.91 -8.27
CA ASP A 138 -13.20 5.63 -8.74
C ASP A 138 -13.70 4.22 -8.36
N GLY A 139 -12.88 3.43 -7.64
CA GLY A 139 -13.24 2.09 -7.17
C GLY A 139 -12.95 0.95 -8.16
N VAL A 140 -12.19 1.20 -9.22
CA VAL A 140 -11.82 0.14 -10.16
C VAL A 140 -10.72 -0.74 -9.57
N VAL A 141 -10.95 -2.06 -9.55
CA VAL A 141 -10.04 -3.06 -8.98
C VAL A 141 -9.34 -3.81 -10.11
N SER A 142 -8.01 -3.95 -10.02
CA SER A 142 -7.22 -4.79 -10.92
C SER A 142 -7.12 -6.22 -10.39
N ASP A 143 -6.83 -7.18 -11.25
CA ASP A 143 -6.52 -8.55 -10.85
C ASP A 143 -5.12 -8.62 -10.23
N VAL A 144 -5.05 -8.28 -8.94
CA VAL A 144 -3.79 -8.24 -8.18
C VAL A 144 -3.11 -9.59 -8.14
N ALA A 145 -3.88 -10.69 -8.05
CA ALA A 145 -3.31 -12.05 -7.98
C ALA A 145 -2.58 -12.43 -9.28
N ALA A 146 -3.19 -12.17 -10.42
CA ALA A 146 -2.56 -12.40 -11.72
C ALA A 146 -1.31 -11.51 -11.90
N ILE A 147 -1.39 -10.23 -11.52
CA ILE A 147 -0.25 -9.29 -11.59
C ILE A 147 0.89 -9.74 -10.66
N ALA A 148 0.59 -10.18 -9.43
CA ALA A 148 1.58 -10.69 -8.50
C ALA A 148 2.31 -11.91 -9.07
N SER A 149 1.55 -12.85 -9.66
CA SER A 149 2.12 -14.04 -10.29
C SER A 149 3.13 -13.69 -11.38
N VAL A 150 2.79 -12.72 -12.25
CA VAL A 150 3.71 -12.27 -13.32
C VAL A 150 4.93 -11.58 -12.74
N ALA A 151 4.75 -10.64 -11.81
CA ALA A 151 5.86 -9.92 -11.18
C ALA A 151 6.86 -10.91 -10.53
N HIS A 152 6.34 -11.84 -9.75
CA HIS A 152 7.16 -12.85 -9.06
C HIS A 152 7.86 -13.82 -10.01
N ALA A 153 7.23 -14.19 -11.13
CA ALA A 153 7.86 -15.03 -12.16
C ALA A 153 9.11 -14.36 -12.77
N HIS A 154 9.15 -13.02 -12.77
CA HIS A 154 10.30 -12.23 -13.23
C HIS A 154 11.21 -11.76 -12.09
N GLY A 155 10.97 -12.22 -10.85
CA GLY A 155 11.79 -11.85 -9.69
C GLY A 155 11.58 -10.41 -9.20
N ALA A 156 10.52 -9.73 -9.66
CA ALA A 156 10.15 -8.38 -9.22
C ALA A 156 9.17 -8.41 -8.04
N LEU A 157 9.21 -7.37 -7.21
CA LEU A 157 8.28 -7.18 -6.10
C LEU A 157 7.03 -6.43 -6.57
N LEU A 158 5.87 -6.76 -5.99
CA LEU A 158 4.61 -6.03 -6.23
C LEU A 158 4.27 -5.13 -5.04
N VAL A 159 4.22 -3.83 -5.29
CA VAL A 159 3.76 -2.79 -4.36
C VAL A 159 2.37 -2.32 -4.79
N VAL A 160 1.38 -2.41 -3.92
CA VAL A 160 0.01 -1.98 -4.20
C VAL A 160 -0.36 -0.79 -3.33
N ASP A 161 -0.69 0.32 -3.96
CA ASP A 161 -1.38 1.43 -3.30
C ASP A 161 -2.86 1.09 -3.21
N GLU A 162 -3.26 0.54 -2.06
CA GLU A 162 -4.63 0.18 -1.71
C GLU A 162 -5.26 1.23 -0.78
N ALA A 163 -4.87 2.50 -0.92
CA ALA A 163 -5.32 3.58 -0.04
C ALA A 163 -6.85 3.75 -0.01
N HIS A 164 -7.56 3.36 -1.04
CA HIS A 164 -9.03 3.39 -1.12
C HIS A 164 -9.69 2.05 -0.79
N GLY A 165 -8.91 1.01 -0.45
CA GLY A 165 -9.35 -0.36 -0.18
C GLY A 165 -9.11 -0.83 1.25
N ALA A 166 -8.93 0.06 2.25
CA ALA A 166 -8.66 -0.36 3.63
C ALA A 166 -9.74 -1.27 4.24
N HIS A 167 -10.94 -1.31 3.67
CA HIS A 167 -12.05 -2.18 4.07
C HIS A 167 -12.07 -3.52 3.32
N PHE A 168 -11.17 -3.75 2.38
CA PHE A 168 -11.11 -5.00 1.63
C PHE A 168 -10.74 -6.18 2.55
N GLY A 169 -11.41 -7.30 2.34
CA GLY A 169 -11.29 -8.47 3.21
C GLY A 169 -12.19 -8.44 4.46
N PHE A 170 -12.85 -7.31 4.76
CA PHE A 170 -13.75 -7.19 5.91
C PHE A 170 -15.23 -7.26 5.46
N GLY A 171 -15.82 -8.45 5.60
CA GLY A 171 -17.24 -8.68 5.32
C GLY A 171 -17.54 -9.19 3.91
N GLY A 172 -18.73 -9.78 3.78
CA GLY A 172 -19.18 -10.37 2.52
C GLY A 172 -19.50 -9.31 1.47
N GLY A 173 -18.99 -9.50 0.27
CA GLY A 173 -19.27 -8.63 -0.88
C GLY A 173 -18.16 -7.62 -1.21
N PHE A 174 -17.14 -7.48 -0.37
CA PHE A 174 -15.94 -6.72 -0.71
C PHE A 174 -14.87 -7.64 -1.34
N PRO A 175 -14.01 -7.09 -2.21
CA PRO A 175 -12.84 -7.82 -2.70
C PRO A 175 -11.91 -8.26 -1.56
N GLN A 176 -11.06 -9.24 -1.82
CA GLN A 176 -9.95 -9.56 -0.94
C GLN A 176 -8.90 -8.42 -0.98
N ASN A 177 -8.19 -8.21 0.15
CA ASN A 177 -7.10 -7.25 0.19
C ASN A 177 -5.89 -7.73 -0.62
N ALA A 178 -5.05 -6.81 -1.05
CA ALA A 178 -3.93 -7.09 -1.93
C ALA A 178 -2.86 -8.00 -1.29
N ILE A 179 -2.72 -8.04 0.04
CA ILE A 179 -1.83 -8.99 0.75
C ILE A 179 -2.29 -10.43 0.51
N ALA A 180 -3.58 -10.70 0.68
CA ALA A 180 -4.15 -12.03 0.47
C ALA A 180 -4.03 -12.48 -1.00
N LEU A 181 -3.92 -11.53 -1.93
CA LEU A 181 -3.74 -11.73 -3.36
C LEU A 181 -2.26 -11.82 -3.79
N GLY A 182 -1.34 -11.77 -2.84
CA GLY A 182 0.08 -12.01 -3.09
C GLY A 182 0.95 -10.76 -3.29
N ALA A 183 0.44 -9.56 -3.00
CA ALA A 183 1.29 -8.36 -3.00
C ALA A 183 2.35 -8.43 -1.90
N ASP A 184 3.56 -7.93 -2.18
CA ASP A 184 4.68 -7.92 -1.24
C ASP A 184 4.58 -6.77 -0.23
N ALA A 185 4.12 -5.61 -0.68
CA ALA A 185 3.87 -4.45 0.15
C ALA A 185 2.55 -3.77 -0.26
N VAL A 186 1.72 -3.45 0.72
CA VAL A 186 0.42 -2.82 0.51
C VAL A 186 0.29 -1.61 1.43
N ILE A 187 -0.17 -0.51 0.88
CA ILE A 187 -0.40 0.72 1.64
C ILE A 187 -1.90 0.98 1.70
N VAL A 188 -2.45 1.06 2.91
CA VAL A 188 -3.87 1.36 3.15
C VAL A 188 -4.05 2.66 3.90
N SER A 189 -5.01 3.48 3.49
CA SER A 189 -5.43 4.69 4.23
C SER A 189 -6.68 4.37 5.05
N LEU A 190 -6.52 4.18 6.35
CA LEU A 190 -7.66 3.83 7.22
C LEU A 190 -8.70 4.96 7.22
N HIS A 191 -8.27 6.21 7.24
CA HIS A 191 -9.13 7.39 7.29
C HIS A 191 -10.02 7.61 6.06
N LYS A 192 -9.76 6.92 4.92
CA LYS A 192 -10.57 7.08 3.71
C LYS A 192 -11.84 6.23 3.74
N THR A 193 -11.74 5.01 4.21
CA THR A 193 -12.83 4.02 4.11
C THR A 193 -13.20 3.36 5.44
N LEU A 194 -12.41 3.57 6.49
CA LEU A 194 -12.69 3.10 7.85
C LEU A 194 -12.89 4.28 8.83
N PRO A 195 -13.52 4.07 9.98
CA PRO A 195 -13.73 5.10 11.00
C PRO A 195 -12.42 5.38 11.76
N ALA A 196 -11.51 6.10 11.13
CA ALA A 196 -10.21 6.46 11.66
C ALA A 196 -9.93 7.96 11.48
N PHE A 197 -9.05 8.56 12.28
CA PHE A 197 -8.67 9.97 12.15
C PHE A 197 -7.87 10.22 10.87
N THR A 198 -7.91 11.47 10.38
CA THR A 198 -7.18 11.88 9.18
C THR A 198 -5.69 11.53 9.30
N GLN A 199 -5.11 11.13 8.18
CA GLN A 199 -3.75 10.63 7.98
C GLN A 199 -3.44 9.25 8.58
N THR A 200 -4.37 8.59 9.27
CA THR A 200 -4.10 7.21 9.70
C THR A 200 -3.95 6.28 8.50
N ALA A 201 -2.84 5.60 8.47
CA ALA A 201 -2.50 4.67 7.40
C ALA A 201 -1.63 3.53 7.94
N LEU A 202 -1.60 2.41 7.21
CA LEU A 202 -0.72 1.28 7.47
C LEU A 202 0.12 0.97 6.24
N LEU A 203 1.35 0.52 6.50
CA LEU A 203 2.14 -0.27 5.57
C LEU A 203 2.04 -1.73 6.00
N LEU A 204 1.52 -2.56 5.12
CA LEU A 204 1.39 -4.00 5.30
C LEU A 204 2.47 -4.70 4.47
N LEU A 205 3.17 -5.66 5.07
CA LEU A 205 4.16 -6.47 4.37
C LEU A 205 3.65 -7.90 4.25
N GLY A 206 3.63 -8.39 3.02
CA GLY A 206 3.42 -9.78 2.66
C GLY A 206 4.69 -10.62 2.86
N GLY A 207 4.76 -11.76 2.20
CA GLY A 207 5.96 -12.57 2.22
C GLY A 207 7.01 -12.05 1.25
N MET A 208 7.67 -10.92 1.50
CA MET A 208 8.86 -10.58 0.74
C MET A 208 9.82 -11.77 0.79
N ARG A 209 10.27 -12.28 -0.36
CA ARG A 209 11.27 -13.35 -0.41
C ARG A 209 12.50 -12.84 0.34
N GLU A 210 13.08 -13.68 1.21
CA GLU A 210 14.28 -13.37 2.01
C GLU A 210 15.53 -12.97 1.18
N ALA A 211 15.41 -12.83 -0.13
CA ALA A 211 16.48 -12.48 -1.06
C ALA A 211 16.65 -10.98 -1.32
N ALA A 212 15.94 -10.10 -0.62
CA ALA A 212 15.98 -8.65 -0.85
C ALA A 212 16.43 -7.84 0.39
N VAL A 213 17.16 -8.45 1.31
CA VAL A 213 17.80 -7.72 2.44
C VAL A 213 19.30 -7.73 2.26
#